data_0d287f5bb13e6964823afffd17852c93
#
_entry.id   0d287f5bb13e6964823afffd17852c93
#
_cell.length_a   1.000
_cell.length_b   1.000
_cell.length_c   1.000
_cell.angle_alpha   90.00
_cell.angle_beta   90.00
_cell.angle_gamma   90.00
#
_symmetry.space_group_name_H-M   'P 1'
#
loop_
_entity.id
_entity.type
_entity.pdbx_description
1 polymer ?
#
loop_
_entity_poly.entity_id
_entity_poly.type
_entity_poly.pdbx_seq_one_letter_code
_entity_poly.pdbx_strand_id
1 'polypeptide(L)'
;EIAQCLVGSEMCIRDSIIYIKFESNHNLCPYLFISKIFDIFAKYRTPLCLLVSSNLDVSVAIDDCTRLSNIISELRQYAHVLVEDRMTIVSVVGNMQWEYAGFEAKIMEALKDIPLRMISYGSSNNDVAFVIKNTDKKRALQALNDKLFQPEYAERN
;
A
#
# COMPACT_ATOMS: atom_id res chain seq x y z
N GLU A 1 10.36 0.34 -14.18
CA GLU A 1 10.86 -0.48 -13.06
C GLU A 1 12.30 -0.12 -12.78
N ILE A 2 12.59 0.54 -11.67
CA ILE A 2 13.96 0.73 -11.20
C ILE A 2 14.04 -0.03 -9.87
N ALA A 3 14.53 -1.26 -9.94
CA ALA A 3 15.00 -1.99 -8.77
C ALA A 3 16.41 -1.50 -8.47
N GLN A 4 16.60 -0.80 -7.36
CA GLN A 4 17.92 -0.45 -6.85
C GLN A 4 18.26 -1.42 -5.71
N CYS A 5 19.02 -2.46 -6.05
CA CYS A 5 19.57 -3.42 -5.08
C CYS A 5 20.64 -2.74 -4.21
N LEU A 6 20.38 -2.68 -2.91
CA LEU A 6 21.39 -2.40 -1.89
C LEU A 6 21.41 -3.55 -0.90
N VAL A 7 22.60 -3.92 -0.44
CA VAL A 7 22.89 -5.13 0.34
C VAL A 7 21.85 -5.39 1.42
N GLY A 8 20.96 -6.37 1.18
CA GLY A 8 19.97 -6.87 2.13
C GLY A 8 18.59 -6.20 2.14
N SER A 9 18.38 -5.11 1.41
CA SER A 9 17.07 -4.47 1.28
C SER A 9 16.92 -3.82 -0.09
N GLU A 10 15.71 -3.84 -0.64
CA GLU A 10 15.38 -3.29 -1.96
C GLU A 10 14.16 -2.38 -1.86
N MET A 11 14.06 -1.40 -2.74
CA MET A 11 12.83 -0.63 -2.94
C MET A 11 12.20 -1.01 -4.27
N CYS A 12 10.93 -1.41 -4.22
CA CYS A 12 10.12 -1.64 -5.40
C CYS A 12 9.09 -0.52 -5.55
N ILE A 13 8.88 -0.05 -6.77
CA ILE A 13 7.97 1.04 -7.07
C ILE A 13 6.97 0.56 -8.10
N ARG A 14 5.70 0.87 -7.87
CA ARG A 14 4.62 0.63 -8.82
C ARG A 14 3.81 1.90 -9.00
N ASP A 15 3.88 2.47 -10.20
CA ASP A 15 3.18 3.69 -10.59
C ASP A 15 1.79 3.41 -11.18
N SER A 16 1.05 4.48 -11.45
CA SER A 16 -0.30 4.43 -12.06
C SER A 16 -1.30 3.64 -11.22
N ILE A 17 -1.17 3.73 -9.91
CA ILE A 17 -2.04 3.07 -8.96
C ILE A 17 -3.32 3.88 -8.75
N ILE A 18 -4.42 3.16 -8.63
CA ILE A 18 -5.71 3.68 -8.19
C ILE A 18 -5.97 3.15 -6.79
N TYR A 19 -6.14 4.05 -5.85
CA TYR A 19 -6.58 3.73 -4.50
C TYR A 19 -8.10 3.83 -4.43
N ILE A 20 -8.74 2.82 -3.83
CA ILE A 20 -10.18 2.78 -3.66
C ILE A 20 -10.48 2.43 -2.20
N LYS A 21 -11.31 3.25 -1.55
CA LYS A 21 -11.84 2.97 -0.23
C LYS A 21 -13.33 2.66 -0.33
N PHE A 22 -13.74 1.59 0.31
CA PHE A 22 -15.12 1.16 0.47
C PHE A 22 -15.50 1.27 1.93
N GLU A 23 -16.45 2.14 2.24
CA GLU A 23 -17.05 2.27 3.57
C GLU A 23 -18.42 1.60 3.55
N SER A 24 -18.61 0.56 4.37
CA SER A 24 -19.86 -0.19 4.42
C SER A 24 -21.04 0.73 4.76
N ASN A 25 -22.15 0.57 4.06
CA ASN A 25 -23.41 1.24 4.41
C ASN A 25 -24.19 0.55 5.54
N HIS A 26 -23.56 -0.38 6.27
CA HIS A 26 -24.13 -1.14 7.39
C HIS A 26 -25.29 -2.09 7.06
N ASN A 27 -25.60 -2.28 5.78
CA ASN A 27 -26.66 -3.20 5.34
C ASN A 27 -26.20 -4.67 5.34
N LEU A 28 -24.88 -4.91 5.45
CA LEU A 28 -24.28 -6.22 5.51
C LEU A 28 -23.43 -6.38 6.76
N CYS A 29 -23.37 -7.60 7.28
CA CYS A 29 -22.38 -7.89 8.31
C CYS A 29 -20.95 -7.80 7.71
N PRO A 30 -19.92 -7.51 8.53
CA PRO A 30 -18.56 -7.26 8.03
C PRO A 30 -18.00 -8.36 7.12
N TYR A 31 -18.22 -9.61 7.45
CA TYR A 31 -17.73 -10.75 6.65
C TYR A 31 -18.39 -10.85 5.28
N LEU A 32 -19.70 -10.62 5.22
CA LEU A 32 -20.44 -10.60 3.94
C LEU A 32 -20.03 -9.40 3.09
N PHE A 33 -19.74 -8.27 3.71
CA PHE A 33 -19.27 -7.10 3.00
C PHE A 33 -17.91 -7.34 2.34
N ILE A 34 -16.95 -7.87 3.09
CA ILE A 34 -15.62 -8.24 2.56
C ILE A 34 -15.74 -9.29 1.46
N SER A 35 -16.52 -10.35 1.67
CA SER A 35 -16.77 -11.38 0.66
C SER A 35 -17.34 -10.78 -0.63
N LYS A 36 -18.30 -9.85 -0.50
CA LYS A 36 -18.91 -9.18 -1.66
C LYS A 36 -17.91 -8.37 -2.48
N ILE A 37 -16.98 -7.69 -1.82
CA ILE A 37 -15.90 -6.97 -2.51
C ILE A 37 -15.05 -7.95 -3.32
N PHE A 38 -14.58 -9.05 -2.70
CA PHE A 38 -13.77 -10.04 -3.41
C PHE A 38 -14.51 -10.70 -4.56
N ASP A 39 -15.79 -11.05 -4.40
CA ASP A 39 -16.62 -11.63 -5.44
C ASP A 39 -16.71 -10.72 -6.67
N ILE A 40 -16.88 -9.42 -6.45
CA ILE A 40 -16.99 -8.45 -7.54
C ILE A 40 -15.64 -8.27 -8.25
N PHE A 41 -14.53 -8.12 -7.51
CA PHE A 41 -13.21 -8.05 -8.13
C PHE A 41 -12.86 -9.35 -8.90
N ALA A 42 -13.21 -10.52 -8.36
CA ALA A 42 -13.03 -11.81 -9.04
C ALA A 42 -13.90 -11.91 -10.31
N LYS A 43 -15.15 -11.50 -10.25
CA LYS A 43 -16.07 -11.45 -11.41
C LYS A 43 -15.47 -10.66 -12.57
N TYR A 44 -14.87 -9.51 -12.27
CA TYR A 44 -14.26 -8.65 -13.28
C TYR A 44 -12.78 -8.98 -13.56
N ARG A 45 -12.24 -10.01 -12.92
CA ARG A 45 -10.85 -10.48 -13.06
C ARG A 45 -9.83 -9.36 -12.88
N THR A 46 -10.10 -8.46 -11.94
CA THR A 46 -9.22 -7.33 -11.63
C THR A 46 -8.37 -7.69 -10.42
N PRO A 47 -7.03 -7.81 -10.61
CA PRO A 47 -6.13 -8.15 -9.52
C PRO A 47 -6.00 -6.99 -8.52
N LEU A 48 -5.82 -7.35 -7.25
CA LEU A 48 -5.52 -6.39 -6.19
C LEU A 48 -4.01 -6.36 -5.96
N CYS A 49 -3.40 -5.17 -5.96
CA CYS A 49 -2.00 -4.99 -5.62
C CYS A 49 -1.79 -4.99 -4.11
N LEU A 50 -2.64 -4.27 -3.39
CA LEU A 50 -2.67 -4.20 -1.94
C LEU A 50 -4.10 -4.20 -1.43
N LEU A 51 -4.30 -4.72 -0.21
CA LEU A 51 -5.57 -4.68 0.49
C LEU A 51 -5.32 -4.46 1.99
N VAL A 52 -6.09 -3.56 2.56
CA VAL A 52 -6.18 -3.37 4.02
C VAL A 52 -7.66 -3.29 4.39
N SER A 53 -8.06 -3.98 5.43
CA SER A 53 -9.44 -4.00 5.89
C SER A 53 -9.55 -3.74 7.38
N SER A 54 -10.64 -3.11 7.77
CA SER A 54 -11.16 -3.03 9.13
C SER A 54 -12.53 -3.71 9.18
N ASN A 55 -13.24 -3.59 10.31
CA ASN A 55 -14.56 -4.20 10.44
C ASN A 55 -15.59 -3.65 9.43
N LEU A 56 -15.47 -2.38 9.06
CA LEU A 56 -16.47 -1.66 8.26
C LEU A 56 -15.93 -1.09 6.96
N ASP A 57 -14.60 -1.00 6.85
CA ASP A 57 -13.93 -0.36 5.73
C ASP A 57 -12.96 -1.31 5.05
N VAL A 58 -12.89 -1.25 3.74
CA VAL A 58 -11.88 -1.94 2.95
C VAL A 58 -11.22 -0.95 2.02
N SER A 59 -9.90 -0.95 2.03
CA SER A 59 -9.09 -0.15 1.12
C SER A 59 -8.29 -1.07 0.22
N VAL A 60 -8.32 -0.80 -1.08
CA VAL A 60 -7.56 -1.56 -2.07
C VAL A 60 -6.74 -0.63 -2.96
N ALA A 61 -5.64 -1.14 -3.46
CA ALA A 61 -4.85 -0.51 -4.51
C ALA A 61 -4.79 -1.42 -5.72
N ILE A 62 -5.07 -0.89 -6.90
CA ILE A 62 -5.08 -1.60 -8.18
C ILE A 62 -4.26 -0.85 -9.22
N ASP A 63 -3.74 -1.57 -10.21
CA ASP A 63 -3.03 -1.02 -11.37
C ASP A 63 -3.80 -1.20 -12.70
N ASP A 64 -4.88 -1.99 -12.68
CA ASP A 64 -5.76 -2.19 -13.84
C ASP A 64 -7.10 -1.46 -13.66
N CYS A 65 -7.31 -0.40 -14.42
CA CYS A 65 -8.55 0.37 -14.41
C CYS A 65 -9.58 -0.06 -15.47
N THR A 66 -9.32 -1.09 -16.27
CA THR A 66 -10.13 -1.48 -17.43
C THR A 66 -11.60 -1.73 -17.07
N ARG A 67 -11.85 -2.32 -15.91
CA ARG A 67 -13.20 -2.66 -15.42
C ARG A 67 -13.64 -1.82 -14.20
N LEU A 68 -12.89 -0.77 -13.86
CA LEU A 68 -13.10 0.02 -12.65
C LEU A 68 -14.53 0.58 -12.54
N SER A 69 -15.07 1.15 -13.62
CA SER A 69 -16.42 1.73 -13.63
C SER A 69 -17.51 0.70 -13.33
N ASN A 70 -17.36 -0.53 -13.84
CA ASN A 70 -18.28 -1.63 -13.57
C ASN A 70 -18.20 -2.06 -12.10
N ILE A 71 -16.98 -2.23 -11.59
CA ILE A 71 -16.72 -2.59 -10.19
C ILE A 71 -17.34 -1.57 -9.24
N ILE A 72 -17.08 -0.28 -9.48
CA ILE A 72 -17.61 0.80 -8.65
C ILE A 72 -19.15 0.84 -8.71
N SER A 73 -19.74 0.69 -9.89
CA SER A 73 -21.19 0.68 -10.06
C SER A 73 -21.88 -0.41 -9.24
N GLU A 74 -21.31 -1.62 -9.22
CA GLU A 74 -21.84 -2.71 -8.40
C GLU A 74 -21.63 -2.49 -6.91
N LEU A 75 -20.43 -2.03 -6.50
CA LEU A 75 -20.10 -1.87 -5.10
C LEU A 75 -20.81 -0.68 -4.43
N ARG A 76 -21.21 0.33 -5.17
CA ARG A 76 -22.02 1.46 -4.66
C ARG A 76 -23.36 1.04 -4.04
N GLN A 77 -23.87 -0.13 -4.38
CA GLN A 77 -25.08 -0.68 -3.75
C GLN A 77 -24.85 -1.08 -2.29
N TYR A 78 -23.61 -1.36 -1.91
CA TYR A 78 -23.22 -1.90 -0.60
C TYR A 78 -22.33 -0.96 0.20
N ALA A 79 -21.73 0.04 -0.45
CA ALA A 79 -20.72 0.88 0.15
C ALA A 79 -20.71 2.30 -0.40
N HIS A 80 -20.24 3.23 0.41
CA HIS A 80 -19.67 4.48 -0.06
C HIS A 80 -18.32 4.20 -0.69
N VAL A 81 -18.10 4.68 -1.92
CA VAL A 81 -16.87 4.41 -2.67
C VAL A 81 -16.12 5.71 -2.91
N LEU A 82 -14.92 5.79 -2.37
CA LEU A 82 -13.94 6.84 -2.63
C LEU A 82 -12.88 6.30 -3.60
N VAL A 83 -12.57 7.05 -4.65
CA VAL A 83 -11.54 6.69 -5.63
C VAL A 83 -10.54 7.82 -5.74
N GLU A 84 -9.26 7.49 -5.63
CA GLU A 84 -8.14 8.42 -5.84
C GLU A 84 -7.19 7.83 -6.88
N ASP A 85 -6.96 8.57 -7.95
CA ASP A 85 -6.00 8.24 -9.01
C ASP A 85 -4.62 8.86 -8.72
N ARG A 86 -3.66 8.61 -9.60
CA ARG A 86 -2.30 9.16 -9.53
C ARG A 86 -1.60 8.84 -8.21
N MET A 87 -1.78 7.62 -7.77
CA MET A 87 -1.09 7.08 -6.60
C MET A 87 0.10 6.23 -7.03
N THR A 88 1.01 6.01 -6.10
CA THR A 88 2.21 5.17 -6.26
C THR A 88 2.30 4.23 -5.08
N ILE A 89 2.60 2.96 -5.33
CA ILE A 89 3.03 2.02 -4.29
C ILE A 89 4.54 2.08 -4.20
N VAL A 90 5.05 2.31 -3.00
CA VAL A 90 6.46 2.18 -2.64
C VAL A 90 6.57 1.03 -1.65
N SER A 91 7.34 0.01 -1.98
CA SER A 91 7.60 -1.13 -1.09
C SER A 91 9.07 -1.13 -0.69
N VAL A 92 9.31 -1.27 0.61
CA VAL A 92 10.65 -1.56 1.15
C VAL A 92 10.70 -3.06 1.39
N VAL A 93 11.64 -3.71 0.71
CA VAL A 93 11.81 -5.17 0.73
C VAL A 93 13.09 -5.51 1.47
N GLY A 94 13.03 -6.45 2.39
CA GLY A 94 14.18 -6.88 3.19
C GLY A 94 13.80 -7.98 4.17
N ASN A 95 14.70 -8.30 5.09
CA ASN A 95 14.40 -9.25 6.16
C ASN A 95 13.71 -8.50 7.30
N MET A 96 12.37 -8.57 7.36
CA MET A 96 11.51 -7.88 8.31
C MET A 96 10.80 -8.88 9.23
N GLN A 97 11.58 -9.82 9.78
CA GLN A 97 11.00 -10.74 10.78
C GLN A 97 10.51 -9.94 11.96
N TRP A 98 9.29 -10.23 12.41
CA TRP A 98 8.60 -9.48 13.45
C TRP A 98 9.36 -9.44 14.79
N GLU A 99 10.29 -10.36 15.00
CA GLU A 99 11.19 -10.39 16.16
C GLU A 99 12.25 -9.28 16.15
N TYR A 100 12.55 -8.70 14.99
CA TYR A 100 13.54 -7.63 14.86
C TYR A 100 12.90 -6.27 15.04
N ALA A 101 12.83 -5.82 16.28
CA ALA A 101 12.23 -4.55 16.63
C ALA A 101 13.03 -3.35 16.07
N GLY A 102 12.30 -2.30 15.66
CA GLY A 102 12.86 -1.00 15.36
C GLY A 102 13.11 -0.70 13.87
N PHE A 103 12.98 -1.68 12.97
CA PHE A 103 13.11 -1.43 11.54
C PHE A 103 11.94 -0.60 11.01
N GLU A 104 10.73 -0.93 11.44
CA GLU A 104 9.50 -0.20 11.12
C GLU A 104 9.59 1.27 11.59
N ALA A 105 10.15 1.50 12.76
CA ALA A 105 10.33 2.85 13.31
C ALA A 105 11.24 3.70 12.42
N LYS A 106 12.31 3.13 11.86
CA LYS A 106 13.21 3.82 10.92
C LYS A 106 12.48 4.21 9.63
N ILE A 107 11.66 3.30 9.09
CA ILE A 107 10.86 3.57 7.88
C ILE A 107 9.86 4.69 8.15
N MET A 108 9.10 4.59 9.25
CA MET A 108 8.09 5.59 9.60
C MET A 108 8.73 6.96 9.90
N GLU A 109 9.89 6.99 10.53
CA GLU A 109 10.65 8.23 10.73
C GLU A 109 11.12 8.85 9.41
N ALA A 110 11.55 8.02 8.44
CA ALA A 110 11.90 8.52 7.11
C ALA A 110 10.71 9.15 6.39
N LEU A 111 9.53 8.59 6.56
CA LEU A 111 8.30 9.01 5.88
C LEU A 111 7.44 10.00 6.69
N LYS A 112 7.90 10.51 7.83
CA LYS A 112 7.12 11.35 8.75
C LYS A 112 6.49 12.60 8.09
N ASP A 113 7.13 13.15 7.06
CA ASP A 113 6.69 14.33 6.33
C ASP A 113 5.95 14.00 5.02
N ILE A 114 5.66 12.71 4.78
CA ILE A 114 4.97 12.21 3.59
C ILE A 114 3.58 11.71 4.00
N PRO A 115 2.50 12.27 3.45
CA PRO A 115 1.16 11.73 3.69
C PRO A 115 1.02 10.31 3.16
N LEU A 116 0.76 9.35 4.06
CA LEU A 116 0.55 7.96 3.71
C LEU A 116 -0.95 7.68 3.60
N ARG A 117 -1.38 7.17 2.46
CA ARG A 117 -2.79 6.82 2.22
C ARG A 117 -3.14 5.43 2.73
N MET A 118 -2.20 4.53 2.65
CA MET A 118 -2.35 3.13 3.04
C MET A 118 -0.98 2.56 3.40
N ILE A 119 -0.96 1.68 4.39
CA ILE A 119 0.22 0.92 4.80
C ILE A 119 -0.19 -0.54 4.84
N SER A 120 0.57 -1.40 4.19
CA SER A 120 0.44 -2.85 4.27
C SER A 120 1.71 -3.44 4.87
N TYR A 121 1.58 -4.03 6.06
CA TYR A 121 2.67 -4.65 6.79
C TYR A 121 2.16 -5.89 7.53
N GLY A 122 3.02 -6.89 7.70
CA GLY A 122 2.73 -8.10 8.47
C GLY A 122 2.07 -9.24 7.69
N SER A 123 1.72 -9.04 6.41
CA SER A 123 1.28 -10.13 5.53
C SER A 123 2.45 -10.96 5.00
N SER A 124 3.64 -10.39 5.01
CA SER A 124 4.89 -10.98 4.59
C SER A 124 5.98 -10.59 5.60
N ASN A 125 6.98 -11.45 5.78
CA ASN A 125 8.17 -11.13 6.59
C ASN A 125 9.25 -10.41 5.77
N ASN A 126 8.94 -10.04 4.54
CA ASN A 126 9.94 -9.56 3.60
C ASN A 126 9.69 -8.15 3.08
N ASP A 127 8.50 -7.57 3.32
CA ASP A 127 8.19 -6.24 2.80
C ASP A 127 7.21 -5.44 3.66
N VAL A 128 7.29 -4.14 3.50
CA VAL A 128 6.26 -3.18 3.90
C VAL A 128 5.96 -2.27 2.70
N ALA A 129 4.69 -2.08 2.40
CA ALA A 129 4.23 -1.31 1.26
C ALA A 129 3.42 -0.09 1.69
N PHE A 130 3.63 1.02 1.01
CA PHE A 130 2.95 2.29 1.25
C PHE A 130 2.29 2.78 -0.02
N VAL A 131 1.08 3.30 0.10
CA VAL A 131 0.41 4.04 -0.97
C VAL A 131 0.52 5.53 -0.67
N ILE A 132 1.12 6.27 -1.59
CA ILE A 132 1.34 7.71 -1.52
C ILE A 132 0.87 8.39 -2.79
N LYS A 133 0.73 9.71 -2.78
CA LYS A 133 0.51 10.47 -4.01
C LYS A 133 1.75 10.42 -4.90
N ASN A 134 1.55 10.33 -6.20
CA ASN A 134 2.66 10.34 -7.16
C ASN A 134 3.53 11.59 -7.06
N THR A 135 2.94 12.73 -6.65
CA THR A 135 3.67 13.98 -6.40
C THR A 135 4.70 13.87 -5.29
N ASP A 136 4.49 12.98 -4.31
CA ASP A 136 5.39 12.79 -3.17
C ASP A 136 6.43 11.69 -3.40
N LYS A 137 6.33 10.96 -4.51
CA LYS A 137 7.20 9.82 -4.85
C LYS A 137 8.69 10.14 -4.70
N LYS A 138 9.16 11.21 -5.33
CA LYS A 138 10.59 11.58 -5.31
C LYS A 138 11.08 11.87 -3.89
N ARG A 139 10.29 12.59 -3.11
CA ARG A 139 10.61 12.91 -1.70
C ARG A 139 10.66 11.66 -0.84
N ALA A 140 9.66 10.77 -1.01
CA ALA A 140 9.58 9.52 -0.26
C ALA A 140 10.79 8.63 -0.56
N LEU A 141 11.14 8.45 -1.83
CA LEU A 141 12.29 7.63 -2.22
C LEU A 141 13.61 8.19 -1.69
N GLN A 142 13.80 9.50 -1.74
CA GLN A 142 14.98 10.13 -1.20
C GLN A 142 15.07 9.96 0.32
N ALA A 143 13.99 10.22 1.04
CA ALA A 143 13.94 10.07 2.49
C ALA A 143 14.22 8.62 2.96
N LEU A 144 13.65 7.64 2.27
CA LEU A 144 13.92 6.22 2.53
C LEU A 144 15.37 5.86 2.21
N ASN A 145 15.90 6.34 1.08
CA ASN A 145 17.28 6.08 0.71
C ASN A 145 18.27 6.64 1.74
N ASP A 146 18.05 7.90 2.15
CA ASP A 146 18.93 8.58 3.10
C ASP A 146 18.92 7.92 4.49
N LYS A 147 17.76 7.39 4.90
CA LYS A 147 17.61 6.79 6.23
C LYS A 147 17.96 5.31 6.30
N LEU A 148 17.70 4.55 5.24
CA LEU A 148 17.80 3.08 5.28
C LEU A 148 19.03 2.54 4.55
N PHE A 149 19.54 3.26 3.54
CA PHE A 149 20.50 2.73 2.61
C PHE A 149 21.82 3.51 2.54
N GLN A 150 21.94 4.65 3.23
CA GLN A 150 23.25 5.26 3.41
C GLN A 150 24.01 4.48 4.47
N PRO A 151 25.27 4.09 4.23
CA PRO A 151 26.10 3.51 5.26
C PRO A 151 26.23 4.54 6.39
N GLU A 152 25.84 4.15 7.61
CA GLU A 152 26.29 4.85 8.81
C GLU A 152 27.81 4.86 8.72
N TYR A 153 28.40 6.00 8.43
CA TYR A 153 29.80 6.21 8.74
C TYR A 153 29.87 6.05 10.25
N ALA A 154 30.31 4.86 10.64
CA ALA A 154 30.58 4.55 12.01
C ALA A 154 31.39 5.71 12.61
N GLU A 155 30.80 6.42 13.53
CA GLU A 155 31.56 7.23 14.47
C GLU A 155 32.48 6.26 15.23
N ARG A 156 33.65 6.04 14.68
CA ARG A 156 34.80 5.54 15.41
C ARG A 156 35.59 6.76 15.81
N ASN A 157 35.43 7.15 17.03
CA ASN A 157 36.46 7.70 17.87
C ASN A 157 36.18 7.31 19.32
#